data_35b8b0d09de020b9ba0a8f2728a4388b
#
_entry.id   35b8b0d09de020b9ba0a8f2728a4388b
#
_cell.length_a   1.000
_cell.length_b   1.000
_cell.length_c   1.000
_cell.angle_alpha   90.00
_cell.angle_beta   90.00
_cell.angle_gamma   90.00
#
_symmetry.space_group_name_H-M   'P 1'
#
loop_
_entity.id
_entity.type
_entity.pdbx_description
1 polymer ?
#
loop_
_entity_poly.entity_id
_entity_poly.type
_entity_poly.pdbx_seq_one_letter_code
_entity_poly.pdbx_strand_id
1 'polypeptide(L)'
;IHAAKASVSNSHLARTFLKMKDRCYDTSASDYKFYGAKGIRICDEWLYHPDEFIFWSLQNGYKSGLSIDRIDSSKDYCPENCRWIPTRLNSKHKSTTHYYRIPVTGREAARIMGVGINYVNRYAREHTYEETQRMIDAYMDEKVLDKRS
;
A
#
# COMPACT_ATOMS: atom_id res chain seq x y z
N ILE A 1 17.48 -16.12 -6.35
CA ILE A 1 16.72 -16.85 -7.35
C ILE A 1 15.45 -17.39 -6.72
N HIS A 2 14.38 -16.72 -6.98
CA HIS A 2 13.09 -17.12 -6.48
C HIS A 2 12.40 -17.93 -7.59
N ALA A 3 12.87 -19.15 -7.77
CA ALA A 3 12.34 -20.05 -8.79
C ALA A 3 10.97 -20.54 -8.38
N ALA A 4 10.03 -19.63 -8.32
CA ALA A 4 8.65 -20.00 -8.15
C ALA A 4 8.14 -20.55 -9.47
N LYS A 5 7.61 -21.76 -9.44
CA LYS A 5 6.86 -22.26 -10.59
C LYS A 5 5.78 -21.25 -10.94
N ALA A 6 5.55 -21.01 -12.23
CA ALA A 6 4.50 -20.12 -12.65
C ALA A 6 3.18 -20.59 -12.06
N SER A 7 2.69 -19.88 -11.07
CA SER A 7 1.37 -20.09 -10.47
C SER A 7 0.44 -18.99 -10.94
N VAL A 8 -0.85 -19.14 -10.71
CA VAL A 8 -1.83 -18.09 -11.01
C VAL A 8 -1.45 -16.80 -10.28
N SER A 9 -0.98 -16.91 -9.03
CA SER A 9 -0.53 -15.77 -8.23
C SER A 9 0.66 -15.09 -8.88
N ASN A 10 1.67 -15.85 -9.33
CA ASN A 10 2.85 -15.29 -9.98
C ASN A 10 2.49 -14.61 -11.29
N SER A 11 1.58 -15.18 -12.06
CA SER A 11 1.12 -14.59 -13.33
C SER A 11 0.40 -13.25 -13.07
N HIS A 12 -0.42 -13.19 -12.03
CA HIS A 12 -1.12 -11.96 -11.66
C HIS A 12 -0.13 -10.89 -11.20
N LEU A 13 0.86 -11.27 -10.39
CA LEU A 13 1.89 -10.35 -9.92
C LEU A 13 2.74 -9.82 -11.07
N ALA A 14 3.08 -10.67 -12.04
CA ALA A 14 3.82 -10.25 -13.22
C ALA A 14 3.03 -9.21 -14.03
N ARG A 15 1.73 -9.43 -14.20
CA ARG A 15 0.87 -8.46 -14.90
C ARG A 15 0.74 -7.16 -14.13
N THR A 16 0.65 -7.22 -12.81
CA THR A 16 0.62 -6.04 -11.98
C THR A 16 1.90 -5.21 -12.15
N PHE A 17 3.05 -5.90 -12.19
CA PHE A 17 4.33 -5.23 -12.41
C PHE A 17 4.38 -4.54 -13.78
N LEU A 18 3.90 -5.20 -14.83
CA LEU A 18 3.85 -4.60 -16.16
C LEU A 18 2.97 -3.36 -16.19
N LYS A 19 1.84 -3.37 -15.49
CA LYS A 19 0.98 -2.19 -15.39
C LYS A 19 1.66 -1.04 -14.65
N MET A 20 2.39 -1.34 -13.58
CA MET A 20 3.18 -0.33 -12.86
C MET A 20 4.21 0.29 -13.80
N LYS A 21 4.88 -0.55 -14.58
CA LYS A 21 5.90 -0.11 -15.53
C LYS A 21 5.29 0.79 -16.61
N ASP A 22 4.14 0.41 -17.15
CA ASP A 22 3.43 1.21 -18.15
C ASP A 22 3.06 2.59 -17.60
N ARG A 23 2.53 2.64 -16.39
CA ARG A 23 2.13 3.89 -15.75
C ARG A 23 3.30 4.85 -15.56
N CYS A 24 4.47 4.32 -15.26
CA CYS A 24 5.64 5.16 -14.96
C CYS A 24 6.48 5.49 -16.19
N TYR A 25 6.48 4.65 -17.22
CA TYR A 25 7.42 4.79 -18.33
C TYR A 25 6.80 4.82 -19.72
N ASP A 26 5.57 4.37 -19.92
CA ASP A 26 4.92 4.37 -21.22
C ASP A 26 4.12 5.65 -21.41
N THR A 27 4.65 6.58 -22.20
CA THR A 27 4.03 7.88 -22.43
C THR A 27 2.67 7.78 -23.12
N SER A 28 2.37 6.64 -23.76
CA SER A 28 1.07 6.42 -24.41
C SER A 28 0.02 5.81 -23.47
N ALA A 29 0.43 5.38 -22.27
CA ALA A 29 -0.50 4.81 -21.30
C ALA A 29 -1.45 5.89 -20.77
N SER A 30 -2.73 5.54 -20.64
CA SER A 30 -3.76 6.50 -20.22
C SER A 30 -3.49 7.09 -18.83
N ASP A 31 -2.82 6.32 -17.96
CA ASP A 31 -2.52 6.75 -16.60
C ASP A 31 -1.17 7.44 -16.46
N TYR A 32 -0.36 7.51 -17.52
CA TYR A 32 0.98 8.10 -17.46
C TYR A 32 0.96 9.51 -16.86
N LYS A 33 -0.05 10.30 -17.16
CA LYS A 33 -0.18 11.67 -16.67
C LYS A 33 -0.27 11.75 -15.15
N PHE A 34 -0.66 10.66 -14.49
CA PHE A 34 -0.78 10.61 -13.02
C PHE A 34 0.46 10.00 -12.36
N TYR A 35 1.35 9.38 -13.11
CA TYR A 35 2.51 8.65 -12.56
C TYR A 35 3.82 9.14 -13.18
N GLY A 36 4.17 8.67 -14.37
CA GLY A 36 5.44 9.01 -14.99
C GLY A 36 5.59 10.49 -15.26
N ALA A 37 4.52 11.15 -15.70
CA ALA A 37 4.55 12.60 -15.96
C ALA A 37 4.80 13.42 -14.70
N LYS A 38 4.49 12.86 -13.53
CA LYS A 38 4.75 13.48 -12.23
C LYS A 38 6.08 13.07 -11.62
N GLY A 39 6.89 12.30 -12.35
CA GLY A 39 8.18 11.84 -11.87
C GLY A 39 8.15 10.57 -11.04
N ILE A 40 7.01 9.88 -10.99
CA ILE A 40 6.90 8.62 -10.24
C ILE A 40 7.62 7.52 -11.02
N ARG A 41 8.45 6.76 -10.32
CA ARG A 41 9.28 5.69 -10.90
C ARG A 41 9.13 4.41 -10.09
N ILE A 42 9.71 3.34 -10.62
CA ILE A 42 9.88 2.08 -9.90
C ILE A 42 11.33 2.03 -9.42
N CYS A 43 11.56 1.61 -8.18
CA CYS A 43 12.92 1.51 -7.65
C CYS A 43 13.77 0.55 -8.51
N ASP A 44 15.07 0.80 -8.55
CA ASP A 44 15.98 0.00 -9.39
C ASP A 44 15.94 -1.47 -9.05
N GLU A 45 15.82 -1.80 -7.76
CA GLU A 45 15.74 -3.17 -7.28
C GLU A 45 14.62 -3.96 -7.97
N TRP A 46 13.47 -3.32 -8.15
CA TRP A 46 12.33 -3.96 -8.81
C TRP A 46 12.37 -3.79 -10.33
N LEU A 47 12.81 -2.62 -10.81
CA LEU A 47 12.79 -2.31 -12.23
C LEU A 47 13.67 -3.26 -13.04
N TYR A 48 14.86 -3.53 -12.52
CA TYR A 48 15.82 -4.41 -13.18
C TYR A 48 15.70 -5.87 -12.75
N HIS A 49 14.93 -6.15 -11.71
CA HIS A 49 14.73 -7.50 -11.17
C HIS A 49 13.25 -7.69 -10.82
N PRO A 50 12.37 -7.88 -11.83
CA PRO A 50 10.93 -8.02 -11.57
C PRO A 50 10.56 -9.19 -10.65
N ASP A 51 11.37 -10.24 -10.62
CA ASP A 51 11.18 -11.36 -9.70
C ASP A 51 11.30 -10.92 -8.23
N GLU A 52 12.10 -9.90 -7.95
CA GLU A 52 12.21 -9.35 -6.59
C GLU A 52 10.88 -8.69 -6.15
N PHE A 53 10.17 -8.05 -7.07
CA PHE A 53 8.83 -7.53 -6.77
C PHE A 53 7.86 -8.67 -6.42
N ILE A 54 7.89 -9.76 -7.19
CA ILE A 54 7.03 -10.92 -6.96
C ILE A 54 7.35 -11.55 -5.60
N PHE A 55 8.62 -11.75 -5.31
CA PHE A 55 9.07 -12.32 -4.04
C PHE A 55 8.64 -11.43 -2.86
N TRP A 56 8.90 -10.13 -2.96
CA TRP A 56 8.49 -9.18 -1.94
C TRP A 56 6.98 -9.24 -1.69
N SER A 57 6.19 -9.27 -2.75
CA SER A 57 4.74 -9.31 -2.66
C SER A 57 4.25 -10.55 -1.90
N LEU A 58 4.80 -11.71 -2.23
CA LEU A 58 4.42 -12.96 -1.57
C LEU A 58 4.77 -12.97 -0.08
N GLN A 59 5.82 -12.23 0.30
CA GLN A 59 6.25 -12.14 1.69
C GLN A 59 5.58 -11.01 2.45
N ASN A 60 4.92 -10.09 1.77
CA ASN A 60 4.35 -8.90 2.38
C ASN A 60 2.83 -8.82 2.20
N GLY A 61 2.17 -9.97 2.31
CA GLY A 61 0.72 -10.03 2.46
C GLY A 61 -0.09 -10.08 1.18
N TYR A 62 0.53 -10.34 0.03
CA TYR A 62 -0.23 -10.49 -1.19
C TYR A 62 -1.21 -11.67 -1.09
N LYS A 63 -2.45 -11.42 -1.50
CA LYS A 63 -3.50 -12.44 -1.67
C LYS A 63 -4.37 -12.04 -2.84
N SER A 64 -5.12 -13.01 -3.37
CA SER A 64 -6.12 -12.73 -4.40
C SER A 64 -7.10 -11.67 -3.91
N GLY A 65 -7.47 -10.74 -4.78
CA GLY A 65 -8.37 -9.64 -4.43
C GLY A 65 -7.69 -8.42 -3.85
N LEU A 66 -6.36 -8.43 -3.72
CA LEU A 66 -5.59 -7.27 -3.26
C LEU A 66 -4.96 -6.54 -4.44
N SER A 67 -4.72 -5.25 -4.24
CA SER A 67 -4.05 -4.38 -5.21
C SER A 67 -2.85 -3.71 -4.56
N ILE A 68 -1.84 -3.44 -5.38
CA ILE A 68 -0.67 -2.66 -4.92
C ILE A 68 -1.07 -1.20 -4.73
N ASP A 69 -0.61 -0.62 -3.64
CA ASP A 69 -0.87 0.77 -3.30
C ASP A 69 0.42 1.43 -2.80
N ARG A 70 0.65 2.66 -3.21
CA ARG A 70 1.75 3.47 -2.67
C ARG A 70 1.25 4.19 -1.42
N ILE A 71 1.95 3.99 -0.31
CA ILE A 71 1.58 4.60 0.98
C ILE A 71 1.57 6.12 0.85
N ASP A 72 2.62 6.67 0.27
CA ASP A 72 2.72 8.09 -0.08
C ASP A 72 2.62 8.22 -1.59
N SER A 73 1.53 8.79 -2.08
CA SER A 73 1.25 8.90 -3.51
C SER A 73 2.22 9.83 -4.25
N SER A 74 3.00 10.63 -3.53
CA SER A 74 4.00 11.51 -4.13
C SER A 74 5.36 10.83 -4.32
N LYS A 75 5.52 9.61 -3.82
CA LYS A 75 6.77 8.86 -3.87
C LYS A 75 6.67 7.65 -4.79
N ASP A 76 7.81 7.03 -5.04
CA ASP A 76 7.97 5.96 -6.01
C ASP A 76 7.42 4.62 -5.52
N TYR A 77 7.34 3.66 -6.46
CA TYR A 77 7.08 2.27 -6.15
C TYR A 77 8.37 1.63 -5.62
N CYS A 78 8.38 1.30 -4.36
CA CYS A 78 9.51 0.63 -3.70
C CYS A 78 9.00 -0.11 -2.47
N PRO A 79 9.76 -1.06 -1.91
CA PRO A 79 9.31 -1.82 -0.75
C PRO A 79 8.88 -0.95 0.43
N GLU A 80 9.57 0.15 0.67
CA GLU A 80 9.31 1.03 1.81
C GLU A 80 8.03 1.84 1.64
N ASN A 81 7.55 1.99 0.39
CA ASN A 81 6.41 2.85 0.08
C ASN A 81 5.21 2.10 -0.48
N CYS A 82 5.25 0.79 -0.53
CA CYS A 82 4.16 0.00 -1.11
C CYS A 82 3.57 -0.97 -0.11
N ARG A 83 2.32 -1.31 -0.36
CA ARG A 83 1.57 -2.30 0.43
C ARG A 83 0.48 -2.91 -0.43
N TRP A 84 -0.03 -4.04 0.01
CA TRP A 84 -1.17 -4.70 -0.63
C TRP A 84 -2.43 -4.41 0.18
N ILE A 85 -3.45 -3.85 -0.47
CA ILE A 85 -4.71 -3.51 0.16
C ILE A 85 -5.87 -4.10 -0.64
N PRO A 86 -7.05 -4.32 -0.02
CA PRO A 86 -8.21 -4.78 -0.77
C PRO A 86 -8.53 -3.86 -1.94
N THR A 87 -8.77 -4.44 -3.11
CA THR A 87 -9.01 -3.66 -4.34
C THR A 87 -10.17 -2.67 -4.16
N ARG A 88 -11.21 -3.07 -3.40
CA ARG A 88 -12.35 -2.18 -3.12
C ARG A 88 -11.94 -0.91 -2.38
N LEU A 89 -10.91 -0.98 -1.54
CA LEU A 89 -10.41 0.20 -0.82
C LEU A 89 -9.55 1.05 -1.73
N ASN A 90 -8.74 0.42 -2.59
CA ASN A 90 -7.88 1.13 -3.52
C ASN A 90 -8.69 1.93 -4.54
N SER A 91 -9.79 1.38 -5.03
CA SER A 91 -10.67 2.08 -5.96
C SER A 91 -11.35 3.30 -5.33
N LYS A 92 -11.46 3.33 -4.00
CA LYS A 92 -11.99 4.46 -3.25
C LYS A 92 -10.90 5.41 -2.78
N HIS A 93 -9.65 5.12 -3.11
CA HIS A 93 -8.52 5.94 -2.67
C HIS A 93 -8.57 7.28 -3.38
N LYS A 94 -8.83 8.32 -2.61
CA LYS A 94 -8.75 9.71 -3.05
C LYS A 94 -7.61 10.38 -2.29
N SER A 95 -7.15 11.53 -2.77
CA SER A 95 -6.08 12.27 -2.10
C SER A 95 -6.36 12.58 -0.63
N THR A 96 -7.63 12.56 -0.23
CA THR A 96 -8.05 12.82 1.15
C THR A 96 -8.18 11.56 1.99
N THR A 97 -8.04 10.36 1.40
CA THR A 97 -8.16 9.11 2.14
C THR A 97 -6.78 8.66 2.62
N HIS A 98 -6.67 8.44 3.92
CA HIS A 98 -5.43 7.96 4.53
C HIS A 98 -5.54 6.47 4.82
N TYR A 99 -4.48 5.73 4.47
CA TYR A 99 -4.34 4.31 4.78
C TYR A 99 -3.18 4.15 5.75
N TYR A 100 -3.36 3.31 6.75
CA TYR A 100 -2.37 3.08 7.79
C TYR A 100 -1.73 1.71 7.63
N ARG A 101 -0.70 1.42 8.42
CA ARG A 101 0.18 0.25 8.23
C ARG A 101 -0.55 -1.08 8.05
N ILE A 102 -1.61 -1.32 8.81
CA ILE A 102 -2.57 -2.35 8.48
C ILE A 102 -3.42 -1.72 7.38
N PRO A 103 -3.71 -2.40 6.24
CA PRO A 103 -4.39 -1.73 5.12
C PRO A 103 -5.83 -1.39 5.48
N VAL A 104 -5.98 -0.38 6.32
CA VAL A 104 -7.27 0.11 6.81
C VAL A 104 -7.36 1.61 6.59
N THR A 105 -8.57 2.07 6.32
CA THR A 105 -8.87 3.50 6.30
C THR A 105 -8.91 4.03 7.73
N GLY A 106 -8.92 5.37 7.89
CA GLY A 106 -9.12 5.97 9.20
C GLY A 106 -10.41 5.48 9.87
N ARG A 107 -11.46 5.24 9.08
CA ARG A 107 -12.73 4.72 9.58
C ARG A 107 -12.59 3.30 10.15
N GLU A 108 -11.87 2.44 9.44
CA GLU A 108 -11.65 1.07 9.90
C GLU A 108 -10.75 1.05 11.13
N ALA A 109 -9.71 1.88 11.14
CA ALA A 109 -8.84 2.01 12.31
C ALA A 109 -9.64 2.46 13.54
N ALA A 110 -10.52 3.45 13.38
CA ALA A 110 -11.38 3.94 14.46
C ALA A 110 -12.27 2.83 15.01
N ARG A 111 -12.83 2.01 14.12
CA ARG A 111 -13.68 0.88 14.53
C ARG A 111 -12.89 -0.13 15.35
N ILE A 112 -11.71 -0.50 14.89
CA ILE A 112 -10.85 -1.47 15.58
C ILE A 112 -10.41 -0.91 16.93
N MET A 113 -10.07 0.37 16.99
CA MET A 113 -9.67 1.04 18.22
C MET A 113 -10.83 1.24 19.20
N GLY A 114 -12.08 1.14 18.71
CA GLY A 114 -13.24 1.38 19.54
C GLY A 114 -13.51 2.85 19.82
N VAL A 115 -13.05 3.74 18.95
CA VAL A 115 -13.26 5.19 19.08
C VAL A 115 -14.09 5.71 17.90
N GLY A 116 -14.59 6.92 17.99
CA GLY A 116 -15.33 7.54 16.91
C GLY A 116 -14.40 7.94 15.76
N ILE A 117 -14.91 7.90 14.52
CA ILE A 117 -14.15 8.32 13.35
C ILE A 117 -13.67 9.78 13.49
N ASN A 118 -14.42 10.62 14.15
CA ASN A 118 -14.05 12.02 14.35
C ASN A 118 -12.77 12.17 15.18
N TYR A 119 -12.51 11.25 16.10
CA TYR A 119 -11.29 11.25 16.88
C TYR A 119 -10.05 11.05 15.98
N VAL A 120 -10.10 10.04 15.13
CA VAL A 120 -8.99 9.75 14.20
C VAL A 120 -8.80 10.89 13.22
N ASN A 121 -9.90 11.41 12.66
CA ASN A 121 -9.85 12.51 11.70
C ASN A 121 -9.28 13.79 12.31
N ARG A 122 -9.67 14.10 13.54
CA ARG A 122 -9.15 15.28 14.24
C ARG A 122 -7.65 15.14 14.49
N TYR A 123 -7.24 13.97 14.97
CA TYR A 123 -5.82 13.71 15.23
C TYR A 123 -5.02 13.86 13.93
N ALA A 124 -5.53 13.29 12.84
CA ALA A 124 -4.85 13.35 11.54
C ALA A 124 -4.73 14.78 11.00
N ARG A 125 -5.66 15.66 11.33
CA ARG A 125 -5.58 17.06 10.90
C ARG A 125 -4.55 17.88 11.68
N GLU A 126 -4.30 17.48 12.92
CA GLU A 126 -3.39 18.20 13.83
C GLU A 126 -1.98 17.62 13.86
N HIS A 127 -1.76 16.46 13.23
CA HIS A 127 -0.50 15.71 13.27
C HIS A 127 -0.12 15.23 11.88
N THR A 128 1.15 14.84 11.72
CA THR A 128 1.60 14.24 10.48
C THR A 128 1.04 12.84 10.31
N TYR A 129 1.16 12.30 9.08
CA TYR A 129 0.78 10.91 8.82
C TYR A 129 1.54 9.94 9.73
N GLU A 130 2.84 10.15 9.88
CA GLU A 130 3.69 9.29 10.69
C GLU A 130 3.30 9.33 12.16
N GLU A 131 2.95 10.51 12.66
CA GLU A 131 2.49 10.66 14.05
C GLU A 131 1.15 9.96 14.25
N THR A 132 0.24 10.09 13.29
CA THR A 132 -1.06 9.43 13.34
C THR A 132 -0.90 7.90 13.28
N GLN A 133 0.01 7.42 12.42
CA GLN A 133 0.32 5.99 12.33
C GLN A 133 0.86 5.46 13.66
N ARG A 134 1.76 6.22 14.32
CA ARG A 134 2.31 5.84 15.61
C ARG A 134 1.24 5.79 16.69
N MET A 135 0.30 6.72 16.66
CA MET A 135 -0.82 6.71 17.62
C MET A 135 -1.67 5.46 17.45
N ILE A 136 -1.99 5.10 16.21
CA ILE A 136 -2.77 3.91 15.91
C ILE A 136 -2.00 2.65 16.34
N ASP A 137 -0.72 2.57 16.02
CA ASP A 137 0.13 1.43 16.37
C ASP A 137 0.21 1.23 17.88
N ALA A 138 0.43 2.31 18.63
CA ALA A 138 0.50 2.24 20.09
C ALA A 138 -0.80 1.72 20.69
N TYR A 139 -1.93 2.16 20.17
CA TYR A 139 -3.24 1.72 20.62
C TYR A 139 -3.48 0.24 20.31
N MET A 140 -3.08 -0.21 19.13
CA MET A 140 -3.20 -1.61 18.73
C MET A 140 -2.33 -2.53 19.59
N ASP A 141 -1.09 -2.11 19.83
CA ASP A 141 -0.16 -2.87 20.67
C ASP A 141 -0.71 -3.03 22.09
N GLU A 142 -1.26 -1.96 22.67
CA GLU A 142 -1.88 -2.00 23.99
C GLU A 142 -3.05 -2.96 24.02
N LYS A 143 -3.92 -2.94 23.01
CA LYS A 143 -5.05 -3.87 22.93
C LYS A 143 -4.62 -5.32 22.78
N VAL A 144 -3.56 -5.59 22.03
CA VAL A 144 -3.03 -6.94 21.88
C VAL A 144 -2.47 -7.45 23.20
N LEU A 145 -1.78 -6.60 23.94
CA LEU A 145 -1.24 -6.96 25.25
C LEU A 145 -2.37 -7.26 26.25
N ASP A 146 -3.44 -6.47 26.25
CA ASP A 146 -4.59 -6.71 27.11
C ASP A 146 -5.24 -8.06 26.84
N LYS A 147 -5.26 -8.50 25.60
CA LYS A 147 -5.85 -9.80 25.23
C LYS A 147 -4.99 -10.98 25.64
N ARG A 148 -3.71 -10.74 25.97
CA ARG A 148 -2.76 -11.79 26.38
C ARG A 148 -2.64 -11.95 27.90
N SER A 149 -3.19 -11.02 28.62
CA SER A 149 -3.15 -11.08 30.10
C SER A 149 -4.33 -11.85 30.72
#